data_0ffe9c65fa84f6dc919fc2a0eab2c499
#
_entry.id   0ffe9c65fa84f6dc919fc2a0eab2c499
#
_cell.length_a   1.000
_cell.length_b   1.000
_cell.length_c   1.000
_cell.angle_alpha   90.00
_cell.angle_beta   90.00
_cell.angle_gamma   90.00
#
_symmetry.space_group_name_H-M   'P 1'
#
loop_
_entity.id
_entity.type
_entity.pdbx_description
1 polymer ?
#
loop_
_entity_poly.entity_id
_entity_poly.type
_entity_poly.pdbx_seq_one_letter_code
_entity_poly.pdbx_strand_id
1 'polypeptide(L)'
;MKNKIFATLLALTLALSLTACGSKSDDSAKADSTDDAQTEQPAEPQETVTLNVAASPTPHAEILKQCVPILAEQGIDLQIHEYSDYVVPNTAVEDGDEDANYFQHVPYLDDFNTT
;
A
#
# COMPACT_ATOMS: atom_id res chain seq x y z
N MET A 1 31.56 9.51 -7.41
CA MET A 1 32.33 10.66 -6.90
C MET A 1 31.37 11.71 -6.34
N LYS A 2 31.53 11.95 -5.04
CA LYS A 2 31.08 13.10 -4.25
C LYS A 2 29.59 13.28 -3.98
N ASN A 3 29.16 12.59 -2.95
CA ASN A 3 28.03 12.93 -2.11
C ASN A 3 28.22 14.32 -1.47
N LYS A 4 27.23 15.15 -1.55
CA LYS A 4 27.15 16.35 -0.71
C LYS A 4 25.96 16.24 0.22
N ILE A 5 26.29 15.97 1.45
CA ILE A 5 25.49 16.02 2.67
C ILE A 5 25.01 17.47 2.84
N PHE A 6 23.71 17.69 2.89
CA PHE A 6 23.15 18.90 3.43
C PHE A 6 22.49 18.61 4.78
N ALA A 7 23.22 18.97 5.80
CA ALA A 7 22.72 19.13 7.14
C ALA A 7 22.14 20.55 7.27
N THR A 8 20.87 20.69 7.62
CA THR A 8 20.31 21.94 8.13
C THR A 8 19.44 21.68 9.34
N LEU A 9 20.02 22.09 10.41
CA LEU A 9 19.60 22.67 11.68
C LEU A 9 18.09 22.71 11.98
N LEU A 10 17.85 22.06 13.07
CA LEU A 10 16.87 22.13 14.13
C LEU A 10 16.58 23.59 14.59
N ALA A 11 15.34 23.98 14.60
CA ALA A 11 14.86 25.09 15.44
C ALA A 11 13.66 24.63 16.26
N LEU A 12 13.94 24.47 17.56
CA LEU A 12 13.08 24.15 18.68
C LEU A 12 12.33 25.42 19.08
N THR A 13 10.98 25.40 19.04
CA THR A 13 10.18 26.37 19.78
C THR A 13 9.10 25.65 20.58
N LEU A 14 9.38 25.58 21.85
CA LEU A 14 8.47 25.19 22.92
C LEU A 14 7.56 26.41 23.23
N ALA A 15 6.26 26.25 23.13
CA ALA A 15 5.32 27.18 23.73
C ALA A 15 4.34 26.39 24.60
N LEU A 16 4.60 26.45 25.91
CA LEU A 16 3.65 26.06 26.94
C LEU A 16 2.55 27.14 27.03
N SER A 17 1.32 26.72 27.00
CA SER A 17 0.24 27.50 27.62
C SER A 17 -0.68 26.58 28.39
N LEU A 18 -0.42 26.52 29.71
CA LEU A 18 -1.38 26.10 30.70
C LEU A 18 -2.38 27.25 30.94
N THR A 19 -3.64 26.95 30.88
CA THR A 19 -4.63 27.73 31.66
C THR A 19 -5.65 26.78 32.29
N ALA A 20 -5.76 26.97 33.55
CA ALA A 20 -6.40 26.15 34.55
C ALA A 20 -7.88 26.47 34.71
N CYS A 21 -8.62 25.49 35.18
CA CYS A 21 -9.56 25.49 36.28
C CYS A 21 -10.75 26.48 36.28
N GLY A 22 -11.93 25.90 36.46
CA GLY A 22 -13.10 26.59 36.98
C GLY A 22 -14.26 25.63 37.20
N SER A 23 -14.52 25.36 38.43
CA SER A 23 -15.46 24.40 39.02
C SER A 23 -16.94 24.76 38.89
N LYS A 24 -17.75 23.69 39.00
CA LYS A 24 -18.99 23.47 39.72
C LYS A 24 -20.35 23.69 39.06
N SER A 25 -21.04 22.61 39.05
CA SER A 25 -22.36 22.28 39.64
C SER A 25 -23.57 22.26 38.73
N ASP A 26 -24.11 21.06 38.71
CA ASP A 26 -25.52 20.62 38.77
C ASP A 26 -26.48 20.85 37.60
N ASP A 27 -26.99 19.73 37.23
CA ASP A 27 -28.36 19.25 37.05
C ASP A 27 -28.94 19.16 35.63
N SER A 28 -29.40 17.95 35.38
CA SER A 28 -30.52 17.50 34.52
C SER A 28 -30.46 17.60 33.00
N ALA A 29 -30.32 16.42 32.43
CA ALA A 29 -31.12 15.83 31.35
C ALA A 29 -31.40 16.66 30.09
N LYS A 30 -30.82 16.27 28.96
CA LYS A 30 -31.57 15.81 27.79
C LYS A 30 -30.60 15.42 26.66
N ALA A 31 -30.89 14.27 26.07
CA ALA A 31 -30.25 13.81 24.87
C ALA A 31 -30.34 14.85 23.75
N ASP A 32 -29.21 15.15 23.15
CA ASP A 32 -29.19 15.64 21.77
C ASP A 32 -27.91 15.15 21.07
N SER A 33 -28.13 14.55 19.94
CA SER A 33 -27.15 13.98 19.05
C SER A 33 -26.26 15.10 18.51
N THR A 34 -25.02 15.15 18.92
CA THR A 34 -24.03 15.97 18.23
C THR A 34 -23.26 15.08 17.26
N ASP A 35 -23.59 15.29 16.03
CA ASP A 35 -22.92 14.99 14.80
C ASP A 35 -21.41 15.28 14.95
N ASP A 36 -20.61 14.22 15.05
CA ASP A 36 -19.16 14.31 15.04
C ASP A 36 -18.75 14.45 13.56
N ALA A 37 -18.73 15.68 13.11
CA ALA A 37 -18.19 16.04 11.82
C ALA A 37 -16.69 15.72 11.84
N GLN A 38 -16.34 14.49 11.44
CA GLN A 38 -15.00 14.17 11.00
C GLN A 38 -14.67 15.11 9.84
N THR A 39 -13.79 16.04 10.11
CA THR A 39 -13.13 16.84 9.08
C THR A 39 -12.30 15.87 8.26
N GLU A 40 -12.85 15.42 7.13
CA GLU A 40 -12.09 14.74 6.09
C GLU A 40 -11.00 15.70 5.63
N GLN A 41 -9.79 15.43 6.08
CA GLN A 41 -8.59 16.04 5.53
C GLN A 41 -8.52 15.58 4.07
N PRO A 42 -8.40 16.47 3.09
CA PRO A 42 -8.25 16.09 1.70
C PRO A 42 -7.03 15.16 1.60
N ALA A 43 -7.26 13.92 1.22
CA ALA A 43 -6.18 12.99 0.91
C ALA A 43 -5.38 13.60 -0.24
N GLU A 44 -4.08 13.82 -0.03
CA GLU A 44 -3.16 14.13 -1.11
C GLU A 44 -3.27 13.02 -2.16
N PRO A 45 -3.18 13.32 -3.46
CA PRO A 45 -3.21 12.31 -4.50
C PRO A 45 -2.07 11.32 -4.23
N GLN A 46 -2.39 10.13 -3.74
CA GLN A 46 -1.42 9.05 -3.65
C GLN A 46 -1.07 8.66 -5.08
N GLU A 47 0.21 8.75 -5.41
CA GLU A 47 0.73 8.28 -6.69
C GLU A 47 0.48 6.78 -6.78
N THR A 48 -0.38 6.36 -7.71
CA THR A 48 -0.73 4.96 -7.89
C THR A 48 0.40 4.25 -8.61
N VAL A 49 0.88 3.15 -8.04
CA VAL A 49 1.91 2.29 -8.63
C VAL A 49 1.23 1.11 -9.30
N THR A 50 1.50 0.91 -10.59
CA THR A 50 1.03 -0.29 -11.30
C THR A 50 1.97 -1.45 -11.03
N LEU A 51 1.41 -2.62 -10.71
CA LEU A 51 2.13 -3.88 -10.52
C LEU A 51 1.57 -4.93 -11.48
N ASN A 52 2.37 -5.33 -12.47
CA ASN A 52 2.02 -6.35 -13.46
C ASN A 52 2.46 -7.73 -12.98
N VAL A 53 1.54 -8.68 -12.88
CA VAL A 53 1.85 -10.02 -12.37
C VAL A 53 1.36 -11.09 -13.32
N ALA A 54 2.31 -11.90 -13.83
CA ALA A 54 2.01 -13.10 -14.59
C ALA A 54 1.52 -14.22 -13.66
N ALA A 55 0.39 -14.84 -13.97
CA ALA A 55 -0.15 -15.92 -13.16
C ALA A 55 -0.76 -17.03 -14.02
N SER A 56 -0.76 -18.27 -13.51
CA SER A 56 -1.59 -19.30 -14.14
C SER A 56 -3.07 -19.03 -13.80
N PRO A 57 -4.02 -19.36 -14.71
CA PRO A 57 -5.43 -19.00 -14.52
C PRO A 57 -6.02 -19.52 -13.21
N THR A 58 -5.78 -20.80 -12.90
CA THR A 58 -6.31 -21.46 -11.71
C THR A 58 -5.22 -22.28 -11.02
N PRO A 59 -5.03 -22.17 -9.71
CA PRO A 59 -5.76 -21.29 -8.78
C PRO A 59 -5.16 -19.87 -8.62
N HIS A 60 -4.00 -19.59 -9.23
CA HIS A 60 -3.15 -18.45 -8.87
C HIS A 60 -3.80 -17.11 -9.21
N ALA A 61 -4.28 -16.91 -10.44
CA ALA A 61 -4.97 -15.67 -10.80
C ALA A 61 -6.26 -15.46 -9.99
N GLU A 62 -6.98 -16.53 -9.66
CA GLU A 62 -8.18 -16.46 -8.82
C GLU A 62 -7.86 -15.94 -7.41
N ILE A 63 -6.72 -16.37 -6.85
CA ILE A 63 -6.23 -15.90 -5.55
C ILE A 63 -5.81 -14.44 -5.65
N LEU A 64 -5.02 -14.07 -6.66
CA LEU A 64 -4.57 -12.68 -6.85
C LEU A 64 -5.74 -11.70 -7.03
N LYS A 65 -6.82 -12.09 -7.69
CA LYS A 65 -8.02 -11.26 -7.84
C LYS A 65 -8.61 -10.81 -6.50
N GLN A 66 -8.43 -11.59 -5.43
CA GLN A 66 -8.85 -11.20 -4.08
C GLN A 66 -7.95 -10.10 -3.49
N CYS A 67 -6.73 -9.97 -3.97
CA CYS A 67 -5.78 -8.96 -3.51
C CYS A 67 -6.02 -7.59 -4.16
N VAL A 68 -6.68 -7.54 -5.34
CA VAL A 68 -6.89 -6.29 -6.09
C VAL A 68 -7.50 -5.17 -5.23
N PRO A 69 -8.65 -5.36 -4.55
CA PRO A 69 -9.24 -4.30 -3.75
C PRO A 69 -8.36 -3.90 -2.54
N ILE A 70 -7.64 -4.86 -1.96
CA ILE A 70 -6.78 -4.63 -0.79
C ILE A 70 -5.58 -3.77 -1.19
N LEU A 71 -4.98 -4.05 -2.34
CA LEU A 71 -3.82 -3.31 -2.84
C LEU A 71 -4.22 -1.93 -3.37
N ALA A 72 -5.40 -1.81 -3.97
CA ALA A 72 -5.93 -0.52 -4.41
C ALA A 72 -6.06 0.49 -3.25
N GLU A 73 -6.46 0.05 -2.06
CA GLU A 73 -6.49 0.89 -0.84
C GLU A 73 -5.10 1.38 -0.43
N GLN A 74 -4.05 0.72 -0.89
CA GLN A 74 -2.66 1.08 -0.63
C GLN A 74 -2.00 1.86 -1.79
N GLY A 75 -2.79 2.25 -2.80
CA GLY A 75 -2.29 2.96 -3.98
C GLY A 75 -1.56 2.05 -4.97
N ILE A 76 -1.82 0.74 -4.95
CA ILE A 76 -1.24 -0.22 -5.89
C ILE A 76 -2.33 -0.72 -6.84
N ASP A 77 -2.13 -0.50 -8.13
CA ASP A 77 -2.96 -1.02 -9.21
C ASP A 77 -2.42 -2.37 -9.69
N LEU A 78 -2.99 -3.47 -9.16
CA LEU A 78 -2.57 -4.82 -9.52
C LEU A 78 -3.19 -5.25 -10.85
N GLN A 79 -2.36 -5.43 -11.86
CA GLN A 79 -2.71 -6.00 -13.16
C GLN A 79 -2.33 -7.49 -13.19
N ILE A 80 -3.28 -8.36 -13.52
CA ILE A 80 -3.09 -9.81 -13.52
C ILE A 80 -3.15 -10.30 -14.95
N HIS A 81 -2.04 -10.81 -15.44
CA HIS A 81 -1.92 -11.38 -16.78
C HIS A 81 -1.89 -12.91 -16.69
N GLU A 82 -2.86 -13.56 -17.35
CA GLU A 82 -3.01 -15.00 -17.25
C GLU A 82 -2.27 -15.71 -18.37
N TYR A 83 -1.38 -16.62 -17.98
CA TYR A 83 -0.58 -17.47 -18.89
C TYR A 83 -0.92 -18.95 -18.68
N SER A 84 -1.17 -19.66 -19.78
CA SER A 84 -1.52 -21.09 -19.72
C SER A 84 -0.31 -22.03 -19.79
N ASP A 85 0.87 -21.51 -20.08
CA ASP A 85 2.13 -22.26 -20.05
C ASP A 85 2.99 -21.86 -18.85
N TYR A 86 4.08 -22.58 -18.63
CA TYR A 86 4.95 -22.39 -17.47
C TYR A 86 6.34 -21.84 -17.80
N VAL A 87 6.61 -21.51 -19.06
CA VAL A 87 7.88 -20.92 -19.52
C VAL A 87 7.74 -19.40 -19.63
N VAL A 88 6.71 -18.94 -20.34
CA VAL A 88 6.48 -17.51 -20.62
C VAL A 88 6.40 -16.65 -19.36
N PRO A 89 5.77 -17.06 -18.25
CA PRO A 89 5.76 -16.19 -17.05
C PRO A 89 7.14 -15.89 -16.47
N ASN A 90 8.11 -16.80 -16.63
CA ASN A 90 9.49 -16.55 -16.19
C ASN A 90 10.24 -15.63 -17.15
N THR A 91 10.13 -15.89 -18.46
CA THR A 91 10.79 -15.06 -19.47
C THR A 91 10.20 -13.64 -19.51
N ALA A 92 8.90 -13.47 -19.30
CA ALA A 92 8.27 -12.16 -19.24
C ALA A 92 8.79 -11.30 -18.06
N VAL A 93 9.09 -11.93 -16.92
CA VAL A 93 9.75 -11.23 -15.80
C VAL A 93 11.21 -10.93 -16.12
N GLU A 94 11.94 -11.85 -16.74
CA GLU A 94 13.34 -11.64 -17.14
C GLU A 94 13.47 -10.50 -18.17
N ASP A 95 12.54 -10.42 -19.11
CA ASP A 95 12.51 -9.40 -20.16
C ASP A 95 11.99 -8.03 -19.65
N GLY A 96 11.38 -7.99 -18.46
CA GLY A 96 10.82 -6.79 -17.85
C GLY A 96 9.41 -6.43 -18.37
N ASP A 97 8.75 -7.37 -19.04
CA ASP A 97 7.36 -7.21 -19.48
C ASP A 97 6.35 -7.36 -18.30
N GLU A 98 6.75 -8.12 -17.28
CA GLU A 98 6.04 -8.33 -16.04
C GLU A 98 6.94 -8.00 -14.84
N ASP A 99 6.38 -7.46 -13.77
CA ASP A 99 7.12 -7.13 -12.56
C ASP A 99 7.36 -8.36 -11.67
N ALA A 100 6.46 -9.32 -11.73
CA ALA A 100 6.55 -10.57 -10.96
C ALA A 100 5.75 -11.70 -11.61
N ASN A 101 5.96 -12.91 -11.10
CA ASN A 101 5.05 -14.02 -11.43
C ASN A 101 4.58 -14.76 -10.17
N TYR A 102 3.40 -15.36 -10.30
CA TYR A 102 2.80 -16.18 -9.25
C TYR A 102 2.17 -17.43 -9.85
N PHE A 103 2.96 -18.51 -9.91
CA PHE A 103 2.49 -19.80 -10.43
C PHE A 103 3.35 -20.98 -9.98
N GLN A 104 4.62 -20.76 -9.63
CA GLN A 104 5.62 -21.80 -9.49
C GLN A 104 6.06 -22.00 -8.03
N HIS A 105 6.71 -23.13 -7.78
CA HIS A 105 7.40 -23.45 -6.55
C HIS A 105 8.91 -23.44 -6.76
N VAL A 106 9.68 -23.33 -5.68
CA VAL A 106 11.13 -23.16 -5.71
C VAL A 106 11.85 -24.21 -6.57
N PRO A 107 11.57 -25.54 -6.45
CA PRO A 107 12.26 -26.51 -7.28
C PRO A 107 12.07 -26.32 -8.79
N TYR A 108 10.92 -25.84 -9.24
CA TYR A 108 10.70 -25.54 -10.66
C TYR A 108 11.50 -24.31 -11.10
N LEU A 109 11.56 -23.27 -10.28
CA LEU A 109 12.35 -22.09 -10.57
C LEU A 109 13.85 -22.43 -10.64
N ASP A 110 14.34 -23.25 -9.72
CA ASP A 110 15.74 -23.70 -9.71
C ASP A 110 16.09 -24.48 -10.98
N ASP A 111 15.20 -25.38 -11.42
CA ASP A 111 15.36 -26.14 -12.66
C ASP A 111 15.35 -25.22 -13.89
N PHE A 112 14.42 -24.27 -13.94
CA PHE A 112 14.32 -23.27 -15.00
C PHE A 112 15.62 -22.45 -15.14
N ASN A 113 16.20 -22.03 -14.03
CA ASN A 113 17.41 -21.21 -14.01
C ASN A 113 18.69 -21.98 -14.40
N THR A 114 18.64 -23.30 -14.48
CA THR A 114 19.79 -24.15 -14.87
C THR A 114 19.76 -24.59 -16.31
N THR A 115 18.69 -24.32 -17.07
CA THR A 115 18.48 -24.73 -18.44
C THR A 115 18.92 -23.66 -19.41
#